data_2314bb125a69d39007013036ace6862f
#
_entry.id   2314bb125a69d39007013036ace6862f
#
_cell.length_a   1.000
_cell.length_b   1.000
_cell.length_c   1.000
_cell.angle_alpha   90.00
_cell.angle_beta   90.00
_cell.angle_gamma   90.00
#
_symmetry.space_group_name_H-M   'P 1'
#
loop_
_entity.id
_entity.type
_entity.pdbx_description
1 polymer ?
#
loop_
_entity_poly.entity_id
_entity_poly.type
_entity_poly.pdbx_seq_one_letter_code
_entity_poly.pdbx_strand_id
1 'polypeptide(L)'
;MIDVGGKSPTHRTAIAEGRIHVGEKAFSMIFHRALPKGDALVLAEIAGIQGAKSASQLMPLCHPMGLDHVEVMTDFEPEHHAIRVSCVASTHAKTGVEMEALAGVNAALLTIWDLTKMVEPNLRIDGICLLAKNGGKSGLWLNPNGISDWVRERVAPTPARTLVGVCAAIITLSDRASAGVYEDKVTPSAKTQLESLGAEVTETYVIPDDPVQLKSTIESIRSSGKARLVITSGGTGIAPRDNTPETVMGIADQIIPGIGEQLRLYGAQFTPFSWSSRSIGAIYQGLLIITLPGSPKAVREGIDCLNRQIPHFLNTLNNIKHD
;
A
#
# COMPACT_ATOMS: atom_id res chain seq x y z
N MET A 1 -4.26 24.25 -13.87
CA MET A 1 -4.17 23.06 -12.98
C MET A 1 -5.42 22.21 -13.15
N ILE A 2 -5.30 20.89 -12.99
CA ILE A 2 -6.47 20.00 -12.98
C ILE A 2 -7.15 20.08 -11.62
N ASP A 3 -8.49 20.20 -11.58
CA ASP A 3 -9.23 20.19 -10.32
C ASP A 3 -9.14 18.81 -9.64
N VAL A 4 -8.68 18.81 -8.40
CA VAL A 4 -8.56 17.63 -7.54
C VAL A 4 -9.44 17.71 -6.29
N GLY A 5 -10.30 18.75 -6.20
CA GLY A 5 -11.15 19.01 -5.03
C GLY A 5 -12.00 17.81 -4.63
N GLY A 6 -12.63 17.13 -5.60
CA GLY A 6 -13.48 15.97 -5.37
C GLY A 6 -12.76 14.62 -5.16
N LYS A 7 -11.41 14.60 -5.13
CA LYS A 7 -10.67 13.35 -4.87
C LYS A 7 -10.38 13.18 -3.39
N SER A 8 -10.47 11.95 -2.90
CA SER A 8 -9.96 11.61 -1.56
C SER A 8 -8.43 11.56 -1.57
N PRO A 9 -7.76 12.03 -0.51
CA PRO A 9 -6.33 11.83 -0.33
C PRO A 9 -6.01 10.32 -0.25
N THR A 10 -4.90 9.92 -0.87
CA THR A 10 -4.37 8.56 -0.79
C THR A 10 -2.86 8.63 -0.69
N HIS A 11 -2.23 7.59 -0.15
CA HIS A 11 -0.77 7.49 -0.15
C HIS A 11 -0.25 7.49 -1.59
N ARG A 12 0.79 8.28 -1.84
CA ARG A 12 1.45 8.46 -3.13
C ARG A 12 2.94 8.31 -2.96
N THR A 13 3.56 7.55 -3.84
CA THR A 13 5.02 7.43 -3.91
C THR A 13 5.44 7.54 -5.36
N ALA A 14 6.53 8.25 -5.62
CA ALA A 14 7.19 8.29 -6.93
C ALA A 14 8.70 8.19 -6.74
N ILE A 15 9.36 7.53 -7.69
CA ILE A 15 10.81 7.39 -7.76
C ILE A 15 11.28 7.84 -9.13
N ALA A 16 12.23 8.76 -9.16
CA ALA A 16 12.90 9.24 -10.37
C ALA A 16 14.41 9.03 -10.27
N GLU A 17 15.09 8.97 -11.40
CA GLU A 17 16.55 8.95 -11.46
C GLU A 17 17.07 9.84 -12.58
N GLY A 18 18.36 10.09 -12.56
CA GLY A 18 19.12 10.75 -13.62
C GLY A 18 20.61 10.60 -13.38
N ARG A 19 21.42 10.94 -14.36
CA ARG A 19 22.89 10.81 -14.31
C ARG A 19 23.57 12.10 -14.67
N ILE A 20 24.75 12.32 -14.07
CA ILE A 20 25.71 13.33 -14.49
C ILE A 20 27.06 12.68 -14.76
N HIS A 21 27.58 12.86 -15.98
CA HIS A 21 28.91 12.46 -16.38
C HIS A 21 29.88 13.58 -16.01
N VAL A 22 30.84 13.28 -15.16
CA VAL A 22 31.74 14.29 -14.56
C VAL A 22 33.18 14.15 -15.02
N GLY A 23 33.51 13.16 -15.87
CA GLY A 23 34.86 12.87 -16.30
C GLY A 23 35.75 12.28 -15.19
N GLU A 24 36.85 11.65 -15.57
CA GLU A 24 37.70 10.86 -14.68
C GLU A 24 38.25 11.69 -13.52
N LYS A 25 38.81 12.89 -13.82
CA LYS A 25 39.45 13.76 -12.81
C LYS A 25 38.43 14.17 -11.73
N ALA A 26 37.28 14.71 -12.14
CA ALA A 26 36.27 15.18 -11.21
C ALA A 26 35.61 13.98 -10.47
N PHE A 27 35.42 12.85 -11.13
CA PHE A 27 34.92 11.63 -10.49
C PHE A 27 35.82 11.22 -9.32
N SER A 28 37.15 11.16 -9.53
CA SER A 28 38.12 10.85 -8.47
C SER A 28 38.05 11.87 -7.32
N MET A 29 37.93 13.17 -7.64
CA MET A 29 37.84 14.22 -6.62
C MET A 29 36.53 14.14 -5.82
N ILE A 30 35.42 13.80 -6.44
CA ILE A 30 34.14 13.58 -5.75
C ILE A 30 34.26 12.37 -4.82
N PHE A 31 34.81 11.28 -5.34
CA PHE A 31 34.98 10.03 -4.57
C PHE A 31 35.83 10.24 -3.30
N HIS A 32 36.90 11.02 -3.39
CA HIS A 32 37.77 11.35 -2.28
C HIS A 32 37.37 12.60 -1.49
N ARG A 33 36.18 13.20 -1.79
CA ARG A 33 35.69 14.44 -1.16
C ARG A 33 36.65 15.60 -1.23
N ALA A 34 37.38 15.70 -2.33
CA ALA A 34 38.48 16.67 -2.55
C ALA A 34 38.10 17.83 -3.46
N LEU A 35 36.81 18.06 -3.73
CA LEU A 35 36.37 19.20 -4.52
C LEU A 35 36.61 20.55 -3.75
N PRO A 36 37.05 21.63 -4.43
CA PRO A 36 37.34 22.90 -3.78
C PRO A 36 36.13 23.55 -3.10
N LYS A 37 34.91 23.30 -3.59
CA LYS A 37 33.67 23.88 -3.08
C LYS A 37 32.96 23.04 -2.00
N GLY A 38 33.56 21.93 -1.58
CA GLY A 38 33.01 21.05 -0.55
C GLY A 38 32.50 19.70 -1.07
N ASP A 39 31.79 18.96 -0.23
CA ASP A 39 31.28 17.64 -0.55
C ASP A 39 30.06 17.73 -1.49
N ALA A 40 30.28 17.38 -2.77
CA ALA A 40 29.25 17.50 -3.80
C ALA A 40 28.05 16.60 -3.54
N LEU A 41 28.25 15.41 -2.95
CA LEU A 41 27.16 14.45 -2.74
C LEU A 41 26.24 14.86 -1.59
N VAL A 42 26.82 15.33 -0.48
CA VAL A 42 26.06 15.86 0.66
C VAL A 42 25.24 17.09 0.24
N LEU A 43 25.87 18.02 -0.52
CA LEU A 43 25.17 19.22 -0.99
C LEU A 43 24.10 18.87 -2.04
N ALA A 44 24.33 17.87 -2.87
CA ALA A 44 23.35 17.38 -3.84
C ALA A 44 22.12 16.76 -3.15
N GLU A 45 22.32 15.97 -2.09
CA GLU A 45 21.23 15.43 -1.28
C GLU A 45 20.35 16.53 -0.71
N ILE A 46 20.96 17.53 -0.04
CA ILE A 46 20.24 18.68 0.53
C ILE A 46 19.49 19.45 -0.56
N ALA A 47 20.16 19.73 -1.69
CA ALA A 47 19.54 20.46 -2.80
C ALA A 47 18.41 19.66 -3.45
N GLY A 48 18.56 18.34 -3.59
CA GLY A 48 17.53 17.48 -4.12
C GLY A 48 16.28 17.45 -3.23
N ILE A 49 16.45 17.36 -1.91
CA ILE A 49 15.33 17.49 -0.96
C ILE A 49 14.64 18.86 -1.09
N GLN A 50 15.41 19.93 -1.20
CA GLN A 50 14.86 21.27 -1.39
C GLN A 50 14.17 21.43 -2.76
N GLY A 51 14.74 20.85 -3.82
CA GLY A 51 14.16 20.82 -5.17
C GLY A 51 12.80 20.11 -5.20
N ALA A 52 12.69 18.95 -4.55
CA ALA A 52 11.44 18.23 -4.42
C ALA A 52 10.36 19.09 -3.71
N LYS A 53 10.71 19.76 -2.60
CA LYS A 53 9.82 20.66 -1.88
C LYS A 53 9.40 21.89 -2.69
N SER A 54 10.21 22.29 -3.67
CA SER A 54 9.98 23.49 -4.51
C SER A 54 9.34 23.17 -5.86
N ALA A 55 8.90 21.95 -6.11
CA ALA A 55 8.36 21.51 -7.41
C ALA A 55 7.25 22.42 -7.96
N SER A 56 6.32 22.83 -7.12
CA SER A 56 5.22 23.73 -7.52
C SER A 56 5.66 25.16 -7.86
N GLN A 57 6.84 25.59 -7.39
CA GLN A 57 7.42 26.88 -7.74
C GLN A 57 8.15 26.83 -9.10
N LEU A 58 8.64 25.65 -9.48
CA LEU A 58 9.35 25.43 -10.75
C LEU A 58 8.37 25.15 -11.91
N MET A 59 7.24 24.52 -11.62
CA MET A 59 6.29 24.07 -12.62
C MET A 59 4.92 24.72 -12.42
N PRO A 60 4.50 25.63 -13.33
CA PRO A 60 3.36 26.52 -13.10
C PRO A 60 1.99 25.83 -12.93
N LEU A 61 1.84 24.60 -13.42
CA LEU A 61 0.59 23.82 -13.29
C LEU A 61 0.67 22.73 -12.22
N CYS A 62 1.79 22.60 -11.50
CA CYS A 62 1.95 21.67 -10.39
C CYS A 62 1.18 22.17 -9.16
N HIS A 63 0.52 21.26 -8.43
CA HIS A 63 -0.18 21.60 -7.19
C HIS A 63 0.83 21.79 -6.05
N PRO A 64 0.72 22.84 -5.23
CA PRO A 64 1.50 22.93 -4.00
C PRO A 64 1.05 21.85 -3.02
N MET A 65 1.98 21.00 -2.59
CA MET A 65 1.69 19.89 -1.67
C MET A 65 2.77 19.81 -0.59
N GLY A 66 2.35 19.41 0.62
CA GLY A 66 3.29 18.94 1.64
C GLY A 66 3.82 17.56 1.26
N LEU A 67 5.07 17.29 1.58
CA LEU A 67 5.68 15.97 1.40
C LEU A 67 5.88 15.33 2.77
N ASP A 68 5.46 14.06 2.90
CA ASP A 68 5.66 13.27 4.12
C ASP A 68 7.09 12.72 4.18
N HIS A 69 7.68 12.41 3.00
CA HIS A 69 9.04 11.90 2.90
C HIS A 69 9.68 12.29 1.57
N VAL A 70 10.97 12.65 1.64
CA VAL A 70 11.86 12.81 0.48
C VAL A 70 13.19 12.17 0.83
N GLU A 71 13.70 11.31 -0.03
CA GLU A 71 15.00 10.67 0.08
C GLU A 71 15.74 10.86 -1.25
N VAL A 72 16.96 11.35 -1.18
CA VAL A 72 17.84 11.52 -2.33
C VAL A 72 19.07 10.65 -2.12
N MET A 73 19.37 9.82 -3.09
CA MET A 73 20.48 8.87 -3.05
C MET A 73 21.42 9.12 -4.22
N THR A 74 22.69 8.86 -4.01
CA THR A 74 23.71 9.00 -5.04
C THR A 74 24.54 7.73 -5.12
N ASP A 75 24.76 7.23 -6.34
CA ASP A 75 25.59 6.06 -6.61
C ASP A 75 26.70 6.42 -7.60
N PHE A 76 27.89 5.89 -7.35
CA PHE A 76 29.00 6.00 -8.29
C PHE A 76 28.86 4.98 -9.42
N GLU A 77 29.02 5.43 -10.67
CA GLU A 77 29.13 4.59 -11.87
C GLU A 77 30.56 4.71 -12.46
N PRO A 78 31.54 3.96 -11.93
CA PRO A 78 32.96 4.11 -12.28
C PRO A 78 33.27 3.92 -13.77
N GLU A 79 32.59 2.95 -14.42
CA GLU A 79 32.81 2.64 -15.83
C GLU A 79 32.47 3.79 -16.77
N HIS A 80 31.61 4.72 -16.30
CA HIS A 80 31.16 5.87 -17.06
C HIS A 80 31.65 7.20 -16.52
N HIS A 81 32.46 7.20 -15.44
CA HIS A 81 32.82 8.37 -14.66
C HIS A 81 31.60 9.27 -14.39
N ALA A 82 30.51 8.64 -13.94
CA ALA A 82 29.22 9.28 -13.73
C ALA A 82 28.73 9.06 -12.29
N ILE A 83 27.87 9.98 -11.86
CA ILE A 83 27.10 9.89 -10.63
C ILE A 83 25.64 9.73 -11.01
N ARG A 84 25.01 8.64 -10.56
CA ARG A 84 23.58 8.44 -10.64
C ARG A 84 22.94 9.06 -9.41
N VAL A 85 21.87 9.81 -9.62
CA VAL A 85 21.03 10.39 -8.56
C VAL A 85 19.65 9.76 -8.66
N SER A 86 19.14 9.29 -7.54
CA SER A 86 17.76 8.80 -7.41
C SER A 86 17.03 9.63 -6.35
N CYS A 87 15.75 9.95 -6.59
CA CYS A 87 14.91 10.65 -5.62
C CYS A 87 13.59 9.88 -5.42
N VAL A 88 13.29 9.58 -4.17
CA VAL A 88 12.01 9.04 -3.71
C VAL A 88 11.22 10.18 -3.07
N ALA A 89 9.99 10.40 -3.50
CA ALA A 89 9.07 11.33 -2.86
C ALA A 89 7.78 10.60 -2.49
N SER A 90 7.24 10.88 -1.30
CA SER A 90 5.94 10.34 -0.88
C SER A 90 5.12 11.34 -0.08
N THR A 91 3.80 11.21 -0.18
CA THR A 91 2.83 12.03 0.52
C THR A 91 1.46 11.34 0.60
N HIS A 92 0.62 11.81 1.49
CA HIS A 92 -0.81 11.48 1.52
C HIS A 92 -1.61 12.64 0.93
N ALA A 93 -1.91 12.55 -0.39
CA ALA A 93 -2.49 13.68 -1.14
C ALA A 93 -3.50 13.25 -2.22
N LYS A 94 -4.17 14.24 -2.82
CA LYS A 94 -5.19 14.07 -3.88
C LYS A 94 -4.60 13.88 -5.27
N THR A 95 -3.29 14.15 -5.46
CA THR A 95 -2.57 14.00 -6.74
C THR A 95 -1.22 13.29 -6.54
N GLY A 96 -0.57 12.91 -7.64
CA GLY A 96 0.72 12.22 -7.60
C GLY A 96 1.88 13.15 -7.27
N VAL A 97 3.04 12.57 -6.95
CA VAL A 97 4.29 13.24 -6.54
C VAL A 97 5.42 13.01 -7.55
N GLU A 98 5.06 12.73 -8.80
CA GLU A 98 6.02 12.46 -9.86
C GLU A 98 6.93 13.67 -10.11
N MET A 99 6.35 14.86 -10.07
CA MET A 99 7.09 16.09 -10.36
C MET A 99 8.03 16.47 -9.22
N GLU A 100 7.66 16.15 -7.99
CA GLU A 100 8.50 16.34 -6.82
C GLU A 100 9.73 15.43 -6.88
N ALA A 101 9.57 14.15 -7.25
CA ALA A 101 10.70 13.25 -7.44
C ALA A 101 11.64 13.72 -8.57
N LEU A 102 11.07 14.12 -9.73
CA LEU A 102 11.85 14.63 -10.86
C LEU A 102 12.55 15.95 -10.52
N ALA A 103 11.90 16.88 -9.81
CA ALA A 103 12.50 18.13 -9.37
C ALA A 103 13.66 17.89 -8.41
N GLY A 104 13.53 16.91 -7.52
CA GLY A 104 14.61 16.50 -6.62
C GLY A 104 15.84 16.00 -7.35
N VAL A 105 15.67 15.12 -8.34
CA VAL A 105 16.76 14.64 -9.19
C VAL A 105 17.44 15.80 -9.91
N ASN A 106 16.67 16.69 -10.54
CA ASN A 106 17.21 17.81 -11.30
C ASN A 106 18.02 18.75 -10.40
N ALA A 107 17.52 19.11 -9.21
CA ALA A 107 18.22 20.00 -8.29
C ALA A 107 19.53 19.38 -7.80
N ALA A 108 19.55 18.09 -7.49
CA ALA A 108 20.76 17.37 -7.09
C ALA A 108 21.81 17.33 -8.20
N LEU A 109 21.41 16.97 -9.44
CA LEU A 109 22.30 16.92 -10.60
C LEU A 109 22.90 18.30 -10.93
N LEU A 110 22.09 19.35 -10.89
CA LEU A 110 22.57 20.74 -11.09
C LEU A 110 23.52 21.19 -9.99
N THR A 111 23.32 20.72 -8.77
CA THR A 111 24.25 21.01 -7.66
C THR A 111 25.60 20.34 -7.87
N ILE A 112 25.62 19.06 -8.27
CA ILE A 112 26.88 18.39 -8.64
C ILE A 112 27.55 19.13 -9.78
N TRP A 113 26.80 19.55 -10.80
CA TRP A 113 27.31 20.35 -11.91
C TRP A 113 27.99 21.61 -11.42
N ASP A 114 27.33 22.44 -10.61
CA ASP A 114 27.90 23.70 -10.13
C ASP A 114 29.19 23.54 -9.32
N LEU A 115 29.24 22.48 -8.51
CA LEU A 115 30.40 22.18 -7.67
C LEU A 115 31.59 21.62 -8.47
N THR A 116 31.33 21.05 -9.65
CA THR A 116 32.29 20.30 -10.46
C THR A 116 32.81 21.08 -11.66
N LYS A 117 32.02 22.02 -12.22
CA LYS A 117 32.32 22.73 -13.47
C LYS A 117 33.67 23.45 -13.49
N MET A 118 34.27 23.80 -12.33
CA MET A 118 35.59 24.43 -12.23
C MET A 118 36.73 23.42 -12.47
N VAL A 119 36.47 22.11 -12.25
CA VAL A 119 37.45 21.03 -12.40
C VAL A 119 37.33 20.38 -13.76
N GLU A 120 36.07 20.19 -14.22
CA GLU A 120 35.70 19.59 -15.49
C GLU A 120 34.62 20.42 -16.17
N PRO A 121 34.93 21.12 -17.26
CA PRO A 121 33.93 21.93 -17.96
C PRO A 121 33.02 21.14 -18.87
N ASN A 122 33.39 19.91 -19.27
CA ASN A 122 32.63 19.08 -20.19
C ASN A 122 31.71 18.10 -19.44
N LEU A 123 30.74 18.65 -18.70
CA LEU A 123 29.75 17.88 -17.96
C LEU A 123 28.54 17.57 -18.83
N ARG A 124 27.87 16.47 -18.56
CA ARG A 124 26.62 16.08 -19.26
C ARG A 124 25.65 15.46 -18.27
N ILE A 125 24.42 15.97 -18.26
CA ILE A 125 23.29 15.35 -17.54
C ILE A 125 22.44 14.61 -18.55
N ASP A 126 22.08 13.36 -18.26
CA ASP A 126 21.16 12.57 -19.07
C ASP A 126 20.36 11.55 -18.26
N GLY A 127 19.54 10.76 -18.95
CA GLY A 127 18.79 9.66 -18.33
C GLY A 127 17.78 10.08 -17.28
N ILE A 128 17.34 11.35 -17.24
CA ILE A 128 16.32 11.79 -16.28
C ILE A 128 15.00 11.18 -16.65
N CYS A 129 14.47 10.31 -15.76
CA CYS A 129 13.20 9.64 -15.99
C CYS A 129 12.50 9.27 -14.68
N LEU A 130 11.18 9.05 -14.78
CA LEU A 130 10.41 8.42 -13.73
C LEU A 130 10.63 6.90 -13.82
N LEU A 131 11.01 6.28 -12.70
CA LEU A 131 11.19 4.82 -12.61
C LEU A 131 9.91 4.10 -12.20
N ALA A 132 9.20 4.67 -11.23
CA ALA A 132 7.99 4.06 -10.71
C ALA A 132 7.13 5.07 -9.99
N LYS A 133 5.84 4.78 -9.90
CA LYS A 133 4.90 5.46 -9.00
C LYS A 133 3.86 4.49 -8.49
N ASN A 134 3.30 4.79 -7.31
CA ASN A 134 2.19 4.03 -6.74
C ASN A 134 1.18 4.96 -6.08
N GLY A 135 -0.09 4.57 -6.12
CA GLY A 135 -1.21 5.23 -5.47
C GLY A 135 -2.21 5.86 -6.42
N GLY A 136 -3.38 6.20 -5.87
CA GLY A 136 -4.52 6.78 -6.60
C GLY A 136 -5.22 5.82 -7.55
N LYS A 137 -6.00 6.38 -8.49
CA LYS A 137 -6.80 5.57 -9.43
C LYS A 137 -5.95 4.70 -10.36
N SER A 138 -4.75 5.16 -10.73
CA SER A 138 -3.87 4.45 -11.65
C SER A 138 -3.08 3.32 -10.98
N GLY A 139 -3.08 3.27 -9.63
CA GLY A 139 -2.34 2.26 -8.88
C GLY A 139 -0.85 2.29 -9.16
N LEU A 140 -0.25 1.10 -9.23
CA LEU A 140 1.17 0.90 -9.50
C LEU A 140 1.48 1.08 -11.00
N TRP A 141 2.48 1.91 -11.29
CA TRP A 141 3.10 2.03 -12.60
C TRP A 141 4.61 1.85 -12.47
N LEU A 142 5.19 1.06 -13.33
CA LEU A 142 6.62 0.78 -13.42
C LEU A 142 7.11 1.16 -14.81
N ASN A 143 8.32 1.72 -14.90
CA ASN A 143 8.91 2.10 -16.18
C ASN A 143 9.10 0.85 -17.06
N PRO A 144 8.54 0.83 -18.29
CA PRO A 144 8.62 -0.32 -19.19
C PRO A 144 10.02 -0.63 -19.67
N ASN A 145 10.96 0.33 -19.57
CA ASN A 145 12.35 0.12 -19.96
C ASN A 145 13.17 -0.67 -18.91
N GLY A 146 12.51 -1.09 -17.85
CA GLY A 146 13.11 -1.83 -16.74
C GLY A 146 13.33 -0.97 -15.50
N ILE A 147 13.30 -1.64 -14.37
CA ILE A 147 13.60 -1.06 -13.05
C ILE A 147 14.43 -2.07 -12.26
N SER A 148 15.23 -1.57 -11.33
CA SER A 148 15.95 -2.40 -10.37
C SER A 148 15.02 -2.93 -9.25
N ASP A 149 15.45 -4.00 -8.59
CA ASP A 149 14.64 -4.64 -7.53
C ASP A 149 14.36 -3.68 -6.37
N TRP A 150 15.33 -2.84 -5.97
CA TRP A 150 15.13 -1.87 -4.89
C TRP A 150 14.00 -0.87 -5.19
N VAL A 151 13.83 -0.47 -6.47
CA VAL A 151 12.71 0.40 -6.89
C VAL A 151 11.39 -0.32 -6.71
N ARG A 152 11.33 -1.59 -7.13
CA ARG A 152 10.14 -2.42 -6.99
C ARG A 152 9.74 -2.59 -5.52
N GLU A 153 10.70 -2.94 -4.67
CA GLU A 153 10.48 -3.09 -3.23
C GLU A 153 10.03 -1.80 -2.56
N ARG A 154 10.54 -0.65 -3.02
CA ARG A 154 10.20 0.65 -2.45
C ARG A 154 8.78 1.11 -2.81
N VAL A 155 8.30 0.89 -4.04
CA VAL A 155 6.97 1.33 -4.49
C VAL A 155 5.87 0.29 -4.24
N ALA A 156 6.22 -0.98 -4.19
CA ALA A 156 5.32 -2.10 -3.97
C ALA A 156 6.00 -3.13 -3.04
N PRO A 157 6.24 -2.75 -1.78
CA PRO A 157 6.88 -3.66 -0.84
C PRO A 157 6.08 -4.95 -0.73
N THR A 158 6.80 -6.07 -0.67
CA THR A 158 6.18 -7.36 -0.36
C THR A 158 5.38 -7.23 0.94
N PRO A 159 4.10 -7.59 0.97
CA PRO A 159 3.30 -7.49 2.18
C PRO A 159 3.99 -8.18 3.35
N ALA A 160 4.10 -7.48 4.48
CA ALA A 160 4.60 -8.11 5.69
C ALA A 160 3.70 -9.31 6.03
N ARG A 161 4.29 -10.47 6.30
CA ARG A 161 3.55 -11.69 6.68
C ARG A 161 3.02 -11.57 8.10
N THR A 162 2.04 -10.68 8.28
CA THR A 162 1.46 -10.31 9.57
C THR A 162 0.60 -11.41 10.19
N LEU A 163 0.11 -12.37 9.37
CA LEU A 163 -0.82 -13.43 9.78
C LEU A 163 -0.17 -14.81 9.89
N VAL A 164 1.15 -14.88 10.08
CA VAL A 164 1.84 -16.17 10.29
C VAL A 164 1.28 -16.86 11.54
N GLY A 165 0.90 -18.14 11.40
CA GLY A 165 0.30 -18.94 12.47
C GLY A 165 -1.22 -18.72 12.65
N VAL A 166 -1.85 -17.91 11.81
CA VAL A 166 -3.30 -17.72 11.81
C VAL A 166 -3.95 -18.74 10.86
N CYS A 167 -4.78 -19.63 11.40
CA CYS A 167 -5.66 -20.52 10.65
C CYS A 167 -7.00 -19.82 10.42
N ALA A 168 -7.42 -19.71 9.15
CA ALA A 168 -8.60 -18.96 8.75
C ALA A 168 -9.59 -19.82 7.95
N ALA A 169 -10.89 -19.56 8.12
CA ALA A 169 -11.97 -20.04 7.28
C ALA A 169 -12.63 -18.88 6.52
N ILE A 170 -13.11 -19.14 5.33
CA ILE A 170 -13.80 -18.14 4.48
C ILE A 170 -15.21 -18.64 4.20
N ILE A 171 -16.21 -17.78 4.39
CA ILE A 171 -17.60 -18.02 4.03
C ILE A 171 -18.04 -16.93 3.06
N THR A 172 -18.29 -17.30 1.81
CA THR A 172 -18.89 -16.40 0.82
C THR A 172 -20.40 -16.60 0.80
N LEU A 173 -21.15 -15.51 1.08
CA LEU A 173 -22.59 -15.48 1.01
C LEU A 173 -23.02 -14.91 -0.35
N SER A 174 -23.67 -15.72 -1.16
CA SER A 174 -24.19 -15.32 -2.47
C SER A 174 -25.18 -16.36 -3.00
N ASP A 175 -26.45 -16.00 -3.16
CA ASP A 175 -27.47 -16.84 -3.79
C ASP A 175 -27.06 -17.31 -5.19
N ARG A 176 -26.46 -16.41 -5.97
CA ARG A 176 -26.10 -16.68 -7.37
C ARG A 176 -24.87 -17.58 -7.49
N ALA A 177 -23.87 -17.39 -6.64
CA ALA A 177 -22.66 -18.22 -6.66
C ALA A 177 -22.97 -19.62 -6.09
N SER A 178 -23.73 -19.73 -5.00
CA SER A 178 -24.13 -21.00 -4.41
C SER A 178 -25.03 -21.82 -5.33
N ALA A 179 -25.84 -21.19 -6.16
CA ALA A 179 -26.65 -21.83 -7.20
C ALA A 179 -25.90 -22.13 -8.50
N GLY A 180 -24.59 -21.81 -8.58
CA GLY A 180 -23.78 -22.04 -9.78
C GLY A 180 -24.10 -21.12 -10.98
N VAL A 181 -24.83 -20.02 -10.75
CA VAL A 181 -25.23 -19.05 -11.80
C VAL A 181 -24.02 -18.26 -12.31
N TYR A 182 -23.02 -18.02 -11.46
CA TYR A 182 -21.74 -17.45 -11.85
C TYR A 182 -20.60 -17.99 -10.97
N GLU A 183 -19.38 -17.85 -11.46
CA GLU A 183 -18.17 -18.28 -10.76
C GLU A 183 -17.90 -17.38 -9.54
N ASP A 184 -17.65 -17.98 -8.39
CA ASP A 184 -17.22 -17.26 -7.19
C ASP A 184 -15.80 -16.72 -7.37
N LYS A 185 -15.67 -15.40 -7.41
CA LYS A 185 -14.40 -14.68 -7.47
C LYS A 185 -13.95 -14.11 -6.12
N VAL A 186 -14.82 -14.22 -5.11
CA VAL A 186 -14.59 -13.63 -3.77
C VAL A 186 -13.71 -14.57 -2.96
N THR A 187 -14.06 -15.83 -2.84
CA THR A 187 -13.29 -16.84 -2.08
C THR A 187 -11.84 -16.95 -2.56
N PRO A 188 -11.54 -17.10 -3.87
CA PRO A 188 -10.16 -17.13 -4.34
C PRO A 188 -9.39 -15.83 -4.03
N SER A 189 -10.06 -14.69 -4.14
CA SER A 189 -9.46 -13.38 -3.85
C SER A 189 -9.11 -13.22 -2.38
N ALA A 190 -10.02 -13.61 -1.48
CA ALA A 190 -9.81 -13.57 -0.04
C ALA A 190 -8.71 -14.56 0.39
N LYS A 191 -8.73 -15.79 -0.17
CA LYS A 191 -7.72 -16.82 0.08
C LYS A 191 -6.32 -16.33 -0.30
N THR A 192 -6.15 -15.85 -1.53
CA THR A 192 -4.85 -15.32 -2.01
C THR A 192 -4.35 -14.19 -1.10
N GLN A 193 -5.24 -13.28 -0.66
CA GLN A 193 -4.86 -12.18 0.22
C GLN A 193 -4.41 -12.67 1.60
N LEU A 194 -5.17 -13.57 2.24
CA LEU A 194 -4.81 -14.13 3.54
C LEU A 194 -3.49 -14.92 3.48
N GLU A 195 -3.31 -15.76 2.47
CA GLU A 195 -2.09 -16.55 2.26
C GLU A 195 -0.86 -15.67 1.96
N SER A 196 -1.02 -14.58 1.21
CA SER A 196 0.07 -13.61 0.97
C SER A 196 0.54 -12.95 2.28
N LEU A 197 -0.35 -12.78 3.25
CA LEU A 197 -0.06 -12.27 4.58
C LEU A 197 0.44 -13.36 5.55
N GLY A 198 0.50 -14.62 5.11
CA GLY A 198 1.04 -15.73 5.87
C GLY A 198 0.02 -16.56 6.66
N ALA A 199 -1.27 -16.31 6.52
CA ALA A 199 -2.31 -17.16 7.10
C ALA A 199 -2.41 -18.49 6.36
N GLU A 200 -2.93 -19.51 7.05
CA GLU A 200 -3.35 -20.78 6.46
C GLU A 200 -4.88 -20.79 6.31
N VAL A 201 -5.38 -20.89 5.07
CA VAL A 201 -6.83 -21.01 4.83
C VAL A 201 -7.20 -22.49 4.86
N THR A 202 -7.80 -22.92 5.95
CA THR A 202 -8.13 -24.33 6.24
C THR A 202 -9.45 -24.78 5.66
N GLU A 203 -10.44 -23.87 5.55
CA GLU A 203 -11.81 -24.21 5.14
C GLU A 203 -12.41 -23.06 4.31
N THR A 204 -13.17 -23.41 3.27
CA THR A 204 -13.89 -22.42 2.44
C THR A 204 -15.29 -22.90 2.13
N TYR A 205 -16.27 -21.99 2.21
CA TYR A 205 -17.68 -22.29 1.96
C TYR A 205 -18.29 -21.22 1.05
N VAL A 206 -19.16 -21.64 0.14
CA VAL A 206 -20.02 -20.76 -0.66
C VAL A 206 -21.45 -21.16 -0.37
N ILE A 207 -22.19 -20.28 0.31
CA ILE A 207 -23.56 -20.55 0.76
C ILE A 207 -24.52 -19.45 0.25
N PRO A 208 -25.83 -19.69 0.17
CA PRO A 208 -26.80 -18.65 -0.12
C PRO A 208 -26.85 -17.59 1.00
N ASP A 209 -27.48 -16.44 0.72
CA ASP A 209 -27.75 -15.39 1.70
C ASP A 209 -28.85 -15.82 2.68
N ASP A 210 -28.57 -16.88 3.48
CA ASP A 210 -29.49 -17.53 4.42
C ASP A 210 -28.92 -17.56 5.84
N PRO A 211 -29.61 -16.95 6.84
CA PRO A 211 -29.14 -16.89 8.23
C PRO A 211 -28.95 -18.25 8.88
N VAL A 212 -29.78 -19.23 8.55
CA VAL A 212 -29.74 -20.58 9.17
C VAL A 212 -28.48 -21.30 8.67
N GLN A 213 -28.21 -21.22 7.37
CA GLN A 213 -27.01 -21.82 6.79
C GLN A 213 -25.73 -21.11 7.27
N LEU A 214 -25.73 -19.79 7.39
CA LEU A 214 -24.59 -19.05 7.93
C LEU A 214 -24.29 -19.51 9.37
N LYS A 215 -25.30 -19.55 10.22
CA LYS A 215 -25.16 -20.00 11.61
C LYS A 215 -24.62 -21.44 11.69
N SER A 216 -25.20 -22.39 10.98
CA SER A 216 -24.76 -23.78 10.99
C SER A 216 -23.34 -23.96 10.43
N THR A 217 -22.94 -23.16 9.43
CA THR A 217 -21.58 -23.18 8.89
C THR A 217 -20.56 -22.65 9.91
N ILE A 218 -20.87 -21.57 10.61
CA ILE A 218 -20.01 -21.03 11.69
C ILE A 218 -19.88 -22.07 12.82
N GLU A 219 -20.96 -22.72 13.22
CA GLU A 219 -20.95 -23.77 14.23
C GLU A 219 -20.13 -25.01 13.80
N SER A 220 -20.17 -25.36 12.53
CA SER A 220 -19.33 -26.42 11.96
C SER A 220 -17.85 -26.07 12.01
N ILE A 221 -17.49 -24.87 11.56
CA ILE A 221 -16.10 -24.36 11.63
C ILE A 221 -15.61 -24.35 13.08
N ARG A 222 -16.44 -23.88 14.01
CA ARG A 222 -16.12 -23.88 15.44
C ARG A 222 -15.85 -25.29 15.96
N SER A 223 -16.70 -26.25 15.56
CA SER A 223 -16.61 -27.64 16.00
C SER A 223 -15.43 -28.39 15.39
N SER A 224 -15.00 -28.01 14.16
CA SER A 224 -13.82 -28.59 13.51
C SER A 224 -12.53 -28.23 14.24
N GLY A 225 -12.48 -27.06 14.91
CA GLY A 225 -11.31 -26.55 15.62
C GLY A 225 -10.13 -26.17 14.71
N LYS A 226 -10.30 -26.19 13.37
CA LYS A 226 -9.24 -25.95 12.41
C LYS A 226 -8.94 -24.47 12.16
N ALA A 227 -9.93 -23.62 12.36
CA ALA A 227 -9.78 -22.17 12.16
C ALA A 227 -10.05 -21.41 13.46
N ARG A 228 -9.43 -20.26 13.59
CA ARG A 228 -9.64 -19.29 14.68
C ARG A 228 -10.11 -17.94 14.17
N LEU A 229 -9.93 -17.67 12.87
CA LEU A 229 -10.42 -16.51 12.15
C LEU A 229 -11.47 -16.96 11.15
N VAL A 230 -12.63 -16.33 11.14
CA VAL A 230 -13.65 -16.51 10.12
C VAL A 230 -13.86 -15.21 9.39
N ILE A 231 -13.63 -15.20 8.10
CA ILE A 231 -13.99 -14.08 7.23
C ILE A 231 -15.27 -14.44 6.51
N THR A 232 -16.35 -13.70 6.76
CA THR A 232 -17.56 -13.81 5.94
C THR A 232 -17.57 -12.69 4.91
N SER A 233 -18.06 -12.94 3.71
CA SER A 233 -18.17 -11.96 2.64
C SER A 233 -19.55 -12.05 1.97
N GLY A 234 -20.27 -10.93 1.98
CA GLY A 234 -21.63 -10.79 1.44
C GLY A 234 -22.66 -10.47 2.52
N GLY A 235 -23.83 -9.99 2.12
CA GLY A 235 -24.96 -9.71 2.99
C GLY A 235 -24.73 -8.61 4.04
N THR A 236 -23.80 -7.66 3.79
CA THR A 236 -23.48 -6.56 4.74
C THR A 236 -24.04 -5.22 4.32
N GLY A 237 -24.79 -5.13 3.24
CA GLY A 237 -25.43 -3.90 2.76
C GLY A 237 -26.75 -3.59 3.49
N ILE A 238 -27.59 -2.77 2.86
CA ILE A 238 -28.86 -2.28 3.39
C ILE A 238 -30.09 -2.90 2.71
N ALA A 239 -29.89 -3.88 1.83
CA ALA A 239 -31.00 -4.57 1.18
C ALA A 239 -31.73 -5.50 2.17
N PRO A 240 -33.03 -5.79 1.97
CA PRO A 240 -33.80 -6.63 2.90
C PRO A 240 -33.23 -8.02 3.13
N ARG A 241 -32.42 -8.54 2.21
CA ARG A 241 -31.74 -9.85 2.32
C ARG A 241 -30.35 -9.77 2.95
N ASP A 242 -29.80 -8.58 3.10
CA ASP A 242 -28.50 -8.37 3.75
C ASP A 242 -28.68 -8.49 5.27
N ASN A 243 -28.47 -9.70 5.82
CA ASN A 243 -28.67 -9.98 7.24
C ASN A 243 -27.48 -10.69 7.88
N THR A 244 -26.34 -10.73 7.21
CA THR A 244 -25.08 -11.30 7.75
C THR A 244 -24.67 -10.68 9.09
N PRO A 245 -24.68 -9.35 9.28
CA PRO A 245 -24.33 -8.74 10.57
C PRO A 245 -25.29 -9.15 11.68
N GLU A 246 -26.60 -9.15 11.42
CA GLU A 246 -27.63 -9.53 12.40
C GLU A 246 -27.48 -11.00 12.81
N THR A 247 -27.22 -11.89 11.85
CA THR A 247 -27.02 -13.32 12.11
C THR A 247 -25.79 -13.53 13.00
N VAL A 248 -24.68 -12.86 12.70
CA VAL A 248 -23.45 -12.96 13.50
C VAL A 248 -23.66 -12.34 14.89
N MET A 249 -24.30 -11.18 14.99
CA MET A 249 -24.65 -10.58 16.29
C MET A 249 -25.52 -11.48 17.14
N GLY A 250 -26.43 -12.21 16.52
CA GLY A 250 -27.37 -13.11 17.23
C GLY A 250 -26.71 -14.35 17.86
N ILE A 251 -25.49 -14.72 17.46
CA ILE A 251 -24.74 -15.85 18.03
C ILE A 251 -23.51 -15.41 18.82
N ALA A 252 -23.06 -14.17 18.65
CA ALA A 252 -21.81 -13.68 19.21
C ALA A 252 -21.85 -13.58 20.74
N ASP A 253 -20.76 -13.96 21.40
CA ASP A 253 -20.53 -13.71 22.82
C ASP A 253 -20.21 -12.22 23.06
N GLN A 254 -19.49 -11.60 22.11
CA GLN A 254 -19.07 -10.21 22.14
C GLN A 254 -19.01 -9.60 20.75
N ILE A 255 -19.37 -8.32 20.65
CA ILE A 255 -19.19 -7.52 19.42
C ILE A 255 -17.99 -6.57 19.62
N ILE A 256 -17.18 -6.40 18.57
CA ILE A 256 -16.04 -5.48 18.54
C ILE A 256 -16.41 -4.32 17.59
N PRO A 257 -17.06 -3.25 18.08
CA PRO A 257 -17.57 -2.15 17.23
C PRO A 257 -16.47 -1.46 16.42
N GLY A 258 -15.28 -1.31 17.01
CA GLY A 258 -14.13 -0.67 16.37
C GLY A 258 -13.68 -1.33 15.07
N ILE A 259 -13.91 -2.64 14.88
CA ILE A 259 -13.63 -3.32 13.61
C ILE A 259 -14.51 -2.74 12.50
N GLY A 260 -15.82 -2.64 12.73
CA GLY A 260 -16.74 -2.07 11.74
C GLY A 260 -16.47 -0.58 11.46
N GLU A 261 -16.12 0.19 12.48
CA GLU A 261 -15.75 1.60 12.35
C GLU A 261 -14.50 1.75 11.47
N GLN A 262 -13.45 0.98 11.75
CA GLN A 262 -12.20 1.00 10.99
C GLN A 262 -12.39 0.57 9.54
N LEU A 263 -13.18 -0.47 9.28
CA LEU A 263 -13.51 -0.93 7.93
C LEU A 263 -14.23 0.16 7.12
N ARG A 264 -15.20 0.87 7.72
CA ARG A 264 -15.90 1.97 7.05
C ARG A 264 -14.99 3.14 6.78
N LEU A 265 -14.18 3.54 7.75
CA LEU A 265 -13.23 4.64 7.61
C LEU A 265 -12.18 4.34 6.53
N TYR A 266 -11.62 3.13 6.53
CA TYR A 266 -10.64 2.68 5.54
C TYR A 266 -11.27 2.60 4.14
N GLY A 267 -12.43 1.99 4.02
CA GLY A 267 -13.16 1.88 2.75
C GLY A 267 -13.60 3.23 2.17
N ALA A 268 -13.85 4.24 3.01
CA ALA A 268 -14.23 5.60 2.58
C ALA A 268 -13.12 6.29 1.77
N GLN A 269 -11.87 5.86 1.88
CA GLN A 269 -10.76 6.34 1.03
C GLN A 269 -10.94 5.92 -0.43
N PHE A 270 -11.67 4.85 -0.71
CA PHE A 270 -11.88 4.29 -2.05
C PHE A 270 -13.27 4.61 -2.61
N THR A 271 -14.30 4.67 -1.74
CA THR A 271 -15.68 4.93 -2.13
C THR A 271 -16.50 5.51 -0.99
N PRO A 272 -17.35 6.54 -1.24
CA PRO A 272 -18.25 7.07 -0.23
C PRO A 272 -19.33 6.05 0.20
N PHE A 273 -19.60 5.03 -0.60
CA PHE A 273 -20.58 3.97 -0.28
C PHE A 273 -20.11 3.05 0.85
N SER A 274 -18.85 3.12 1.27
CA SER A 274 -18.32 2.40 2.43
C SER A 274 -19.13 2.67 3.70
N TRP A 275 -19.69 3.88 3.86
CA TRP A 275 -20.50 4.27 5.01
C TRP A 275 -21.84 3.51 5.11
N SER A 276 -22.34 2.92 4.02
CA SER A 276 -23.53 2.08 4.04
C SER A 276 -23.25 0.62 4.42
N SER A 277 -21.98 0.24 4.57
CA SER A 277 -21.61 -1.10 5.01
C SER A 277 -21.87 -1.29 6.50
N ARG A 278 -22.58 -2.37 6.84
CA ARG A 278 -22.88 -2.79 8.21
C ARG A 278 -21.93 -3.87 8.74
N SER A 279 -20.73 -3.95 8.11
CA SER A 279 -19.66 -4.86 8.53
C SER A 279 -19.33 -4.72 10.01
N ILE A 280 -19.10 -5.83 10.69
CA ILE A 280 -18.78 -5.94 12.12
C ILE A 280 -17.63 -6.92 12.36
N GLY A 281 -17.04 -6.82 13.56
CA GLY A 281 -16.23 -7.86 14.16
C GLY A 281 -16.93 -8.43 15.38
N ALA A 282 -16.82 -9.74 15.57
CA ALA A 282 -17.46 -10.44 16.67
C ALA A 282 -16.61 -11.60 17.20
N ILE A 283 -16.83 -11.98 18.44
CA ILE A 283 -16.28 -13.18 19.05
C ILE A 283 -17.41 -14.17 19.29
N TYR A 284 -17.20 -15.40 18.86
CA TYR A 284 -18.10 -16.53 19.11
C TYR A 284 -17.31 -17.75 19.56
N GLN A 285 -17.42 -18.12 20.81
CA GLN A 285 -16.76 -19.30 21.44
C GLN A 285 -15.26 -19.43 21.06
N GLY A 286 -14.54 -18.32 21.13
CA GLY A 286 -13.10 -18.26 20.80
C GLY A 286 -12.75 -18.08 19.32
N LEU A 287 -13.74 -18.04 18.42
CA LEU A 287 -13.56 -17.60 17.02
C LEU A 287 -13.61 -16.07 16.92
N LEU A 288 -12.70 -15.48 16.19
CA LEU A 288 -12.84 -14.11 15.69
C LEU A 288 -13.57 -14.16 14.35
N ILE A 289 -14.72 -13.51 14.26
CA ILE A 289 -15.54 -13.42 13.04
C ILE A 289 -15.49 -11.97 12.54
N ILE A 290 -15.16 -11.78 11.27
CA ILE A 290 -15.16 -10.48 10.61
C ILE A 290 -16.05 -10.54 9.38
N THR A 291 -17.07 -9.68 9.33
CA THR A 291 -17.99 -9.62 8.19
C THR A 291 -17.52 -8.55 7.20
N LEU A 292 -17.39 -8.89 5.93
CA LEU A 292 -16.91 -8.02 4.86
C LEU A 292 -17.92 -7.92 3.71
N PRO A 293 -17.88 -6.84 2.91
CA PRO A 293 -18.74 -6.70 1.73
C PRO A 293 -18.48 -7.78 0.67
N GLY A 294 -19.49 -8.06 -0.17
CA GLY A 294 -19.50 -9.17 -1.14
C GLY A 294 -18.72 -8.94 -2.44
N SER A 295 -17.78 -8.00 -2.51
CA SER A 295 -16.95 -7.82 -3.72
C SER A 295 -15.50 -8.24 -3.49
N PRO A 296 -14.83 -8.84 -4.50
CA PRO A 296 -13.42 -9.26 -4.38
C PRO A 296 -12.48 -8.13 -3.95
N LYS A 297 -12.74 -6.90 -4.41
CA LYS A 297 -11.96 -5.73 -4.06
C LYS A 297 -12.16 -5.34 -2.59
N ALA A 298 -13.41 -5.25 -2.15
CA ALA A 298 -13.72 -4.84 -0.78
C ALA A 298 -13.24 -5.87 0.27
N VAL A 299 -13.22 -7.15 -0.07
CA VAL A 299 -12.68 -8.21 0.79
C VAL A 299 -11.17 -8.03 0.97
N ARG A 300 -10.41 -7.79 -0.10
CA ARG A 300 -8.98 -7.52 0.01
C ARG A 300 -8.70 -6.27 0.84
N GLU A 301 -9.42 -5.18 0.54
CA GLU A 301 -9.29 -3.92 1.30
C GLU A 301 -9.61 -4.12 2.79
N GLY A 302 -10.62 -4.92 3.12
CA GLY A 302 -10.97 -5.22 4.51
C GLY A 302 -9.92 -6.07 5.23
N ILE A 303 -9.35 -7.08 4.56
CA ILE A 303 -8.25 -7.88 5.09
C ILE A 303 -7.00 -7.00 5.29
N ASP A 304 -6.65 -6.16 4.32
CA ASP A 304 -5.53 -5.22 4.41
C ASP A 304 -5.69 -4.24 5.57
N CYS A 305 -6.89 -3.72 5.75
CA CYS A 305 -7.23 -2.82 6.85
C CYS A 305 -6.93 -3.42 8.23
N LEU A 306 -7.23 -4.71 8.41
CA LEU A 306 -7.22 -5.37 9.72
C LEU A 306 -6.04 -6.33 9.93
N ASN A 307 -5.19 -6.56 8.94
CA ASN A 307 -4.16 -7.59 9.00
C ASN A 307 -3.21 -7.47 10.20
N ARG A 308 -2.89 -6.26 10.66
CA ARG A 308 -2.02 -6.02 11.81
C ARG A 308 -2.73 -6.21 13.16
N GLN A 309 -4.05 -6.01 13.21
CA GLN A 309 -4.84 -6.13 14.43
C GLN A 309 -5.33 -7.56 14.67
N ILE A 310 -5.55 -8.35 13.63
CA ILE A 310 -6.05 -9.74 13.73
C ILE A 310 -5.18 -10.59 14.69
N PRO A 311 -3.83 -10.60 14.60
CA PRO A 311 -3.02 -11.35 15.57
C PRO A 311 -3.19 -10.88 17.02
N HIS A 312 -3.29 -9.56 17.23
CA HIS A 312 -3.54 -9.00 18.55
C HIS A 312 -4.88 -9.50 19.13
N PHE A 313 -5.96 -9.45 18.35
CA PHE A 313 -7.27 -9.95 18.81
C PHE A 313 -7.20 -11.45 19.15
N LEU A 314 -6.59 -12.26 18.30
CA LEU A 314 -6.47 -13.70 18.52
C LEU A 314 -5.58 -14.04 19.72
N ASN A 315 -4.52 -13.29 19.97
CA ASN A 315 -3.65 -13.44 21.14
C ASN A 315 -4.40 -13.06 22.42
N THR A 316 -5.14 -11.96 22.39
CA THR A 316 -5.96 -11.52 23.54
C THR A 316 -7.00 -12.58 23.93
N LEU A 317 -7.64 -13.23 22.95
CA LEU A 317 -8.58 -14.33 23.19
C LEU A 317 -7.93 -15.55 23.86
N ASN A 318 -6.62 -15.74 23.71
CA ASN A 318 -5.87 -16.82 24.34
C ASN A 318 -5.32 -16.45 25.73
N ASN A 319 -5.60 -15.26 26.28
CA ASN A 319 -4.94 -14.73 27.46
C ASN A 319 -3.39 -14.67 27.36
N ILE A 320 -2.85 -14.59 26.14
CA ILE A 320 -1.41 -14.40 25.93
C ILE A 320 -1.11 -12.93 26.24
N LYS A 321 -0.37 -12.67 27.33
CA LYS A 321 0.08 -11.31 27.68
C LYS A 321 1.00 -10.79 26.56
N HIS A 322 0.77 -9.55 26.17
CA HIS A 322 1.71 -8.83 25.30
C HIS A 322 2.84 -8.28 26.18
N ASP A 323 4.06 -8.69 25.92
CA ASP A 323 5.27 -8.01 26.39
C ASP A 323 5.59 -6.85 25.46
#